data_fa1d7632ce2fddabaebe5a9dbaf22b7f
#
_entry.id   fa1d7632ce2fddabaebe5a9dbaf22b7f
#
_cell.length_a   1.000
_cell.length_b   1.000
_cell.length_c   1.000
_cell.angle_alpha   90.00
_cell.angle_beta   90.00
_cell.angle_gamma   90.00
#
_symmetry.space_group_name_H-M   'P 1'
#
loop_
_entity.id
_entity.type
_entity.pdbx_description
1 polymer ?
#
loop_
_entity_poly.entity_id
_entity_poly.type
_entity_poly.pdbx_seq_one_letter_code
_entity_poly.pdbx_strand_id
1 'polypeptide(L)'
;MKFLKLAGLVALLLAVCAYGAYLGRHELTRMNEQLPSFTAAAGETQQVRIAMQDGVKLFATVMLPEGEGPFPAVLIRNPYAQFTAIMRDTLCGRLVRYGYACVLQDVRGQGESEGKWSPMVNEVRDGRDTINWLIEQPFQDGAIAMVGPSYLASVQYAVAASGLPEEVKTLVPAVYTTDLSNILYSNGMFRHETFTAWASMMRSTNGDVEDAGGDYQKAIRYLPHNKVDTDVFGLPMPWYQDMIDIERAKKSFFDNPDALLMAGVPEKIDVPILMVSGWYDVFFGGQMADWKKLATRSNSRFVLGPWTHSGGSGEAFEIENAQGGLFQWKEMLPWLEHHLKGKTLRNPPGLYAFTMGENDWHHYEEWPGPIAKQTLSLNKLLASPGCDGGELALDQGLSEPVSYQYDPLDPVPTKGGAGMLAFILPNFEGASPANVLQDGLCERQDVLTFVTSSLESSMLIAGKISVNLEVSSSAPDTSFTAKLIEVFADGSAVNIRDNITSLAYRDGGFNPREYTPGESITLKID
;
A
#
# COMPACT_ATOMS: atom_id res chain seq x y z
N MET A 1 -13.88 -51.60 19.95
CA MET A 1 -14.07 -50.73 21.13
C MET A 1 -12.80 -50.00 21.58
N LYS A 2 -11.62 -50.62 21.70
CA LYS A 2 -10.36 -49.97 22.13
C LYS A 2 -9.87 -48.91 21.12
N PHE A 3 -9.98 -49.13 19.80
CA PHE A 3 -9.59 -48.19 18.75
C PHE A 3 -10.47 -46.91 18.72
N LEU A 4 -11.77 -47.03 18.93
CA LEU A 4 -12.69 -45.88 19.02
C LEU A 4 -12.41 -45.01 20.25
N LYS A 5 -12.02 -45.63 21.40
CA LYS A 5 -11.67 -44.90 22.61
C LYS A 5 -10.33 -44.16 22.43
N LEU A 6 -9.36 -44.74 21.73
CA LEU A 6 -8.07 -44.11 21.45
C LEU A 6 -8.22 -42.95 20.47
N ALA A 7 -9.00 -43.12 19.40
CA ALA A 7 -9.32 -42.06 18.44
C ALA A 7 -10.05 -40.87 19.10
N GLY A 8 -11.01 -41.16 20.00
CA GLY A 8 -11.68 -40.13 20.79
C GLY A 8 -10.74 -39.37 21.75
N LEU A 9 -9.81 -40.06 22.38
CA LEU A 9 -8.81 -39.43 23.25
C LEU A 9 -7.84 -38.54 22.48
N VAL A 10 -7.37 -38.98 21.31
CA VAL A 10 -6.51 -38.17 20.41
C VAL A 10 -7.24 -36.95 19.91
N ALA A 11 -8.51 -37.08 19.48
CA ALA A 11 -9.33 -35.93 19.04
C ALA A 11 -9.54 -34.93 20.19
N LEU A 12 -9.79 -35.39 21.39
CA LEU A 12 -9.93 -34.54 22.58
C LEU A 12 -8.60 -33.82 22.90
N LEU A 13 -7.46 -34.51 22.86
CA LEU A 13 -6.15 -33.90 23.05
C LEU A 13 -5.85 -32.84 21.99
N LEU A 14 -6.12 -33.13 20.73
CA LEU A 14 -5.96 -32.15 19.64
C LEU A 14 -6.87 -30.93 19.84
N ALA A 15 -8.12 -31.14 20.26
CA ALA A 15 -9.04 -30.04 20.57
C ALA A 15 -8.57 -29.19 21.75
N VAL A 16 -8.04 -29.82 22.81
CA VAL A 16 -7.47 -29.12 23.98
C VAL A 16 -6.21 -28.35 23.60
N CYS A 17 -5.32 -28.94 22.79
CA CYS A 17 -4.13 -28.25 22.28
C CYS A 17 -4.50 -27.07 21.36
N ALA A 18 -5.47 -27.25 20.45
CA ALA A 18 -5.96 -26.19 19.59
C ALA A 18 -6.61 -25.05 20.39
N TYR A 19 -7.41 -25.39 21.41
CA TYR A 19 -8.00 -24.40 22.30
C TYR A 19 -6.94 -23.67 23.15
N GLY A 20 -5.94 -24.39 23.66
CA GLY A 20 -4.79 -23.78 24.35
C GLY A 20 -3.98 -22.84 23.46
N ALA A 21 -3.73 -23.25 22.22
CA ALA A 21 -3.07 -22.40 21.22
C ALA A 21 -3.92 -21.17 20.87
N TYR A 22 -5.24 -21.34 20.74
CA TYR A 22 -6.17 -20.23 20.52
C TYR A 22 -6.15 -19.23 21.67
N LEU A 23 -6.19 -19.70 22.93
CA LEU A 23 -6.10 -18.82 24.10
C LEU A 23 -4.74 -18.12 24.22
N GLY A 24 -3.67 -18.83 23.87
CA GLY A 24 -2.30 -18.31 23.90
C GLY A 24 -1.87 -17.56 22.64
N ARG A 25 -2.72 -17.41 21.60
CA ARG A 25 -2.32 -16.91 20.28
C ARG A 25 -1.66 -15.52 20.31
N HIS A 26 -2.16 -14.61 21.14
CA HIS A 26 -1.56 -13.27 21.25
C HIS A 26 -0.15 -13.34 21.84
N GLU A 27 0.05 -14.19 22.85
CA GLU A 27 1.37 -14.39 23.48
C GLU A 27 2.34 -15.07 22.51
N LEU A 28 1.90 -16.12 21.80
CA LEU A 28 2.71 -16.82 20.79
C LEU A 28 3.13 -15.86 19.66
N THR A 29 2.20 -15.03 19.16
CA THR A 29 2.51 -14.09 18.10
C THR A 29 3.45 -12.99 18.59
N ARG A 30 3.23 -12.47 19.82
CA ARG A 30 4.13 -11.52 20.48
C ARG A 30 5.56 -12.06 20.57
N MET A 31 5.71 -13.30 21.03
CA MET A 31 7.03 -13.96 21.16
C MET A 31 7.69 -14.16 19.80
N ASN A 32 6.95 -14.60 18.80
CA ASN A 32 7.45 -14.77 17.43
C ASN A 32 7.91 -13.43 16.83
N GLU A 33 7.17 -12.35 17.07
CA GLU A 33 7.53 -11.00 16.64
C GLU A 33 8.56 -10.33 17.56
N GLN A 34 9.02 -10.99 18.62
CA GLN A 34 9.99 -10.48 19.60
C GLN A 34 9.57 -9.17 20.27
N LEU A 35 8.27 -9.00 20.51
CA LEU A 35 7.71 -7.83 21.17
C LEU A 35 7.82 -7.95 22.71
N PRO A 36 7.82 -6.83 23.45
CA PRO A 36 7.84 -6.85 24.91
C PRO A 36 6.61 -7.56 25.48
N SER A 37 6.70 -8.02 26.73
CA SER A 37 5.58 -8.66 27.43
C SER A 37 4.38 -7.72 27.54
N PHE A 38 3.18 -8.29 27.50
CA PHE A 38 1.96 -7.55 27.74
C PHE A 38 1.95 -6.91 29.14
N THR A 39 1.36 -5.73 29.24
CA THR A 39 1.30 -4.94 30.49
C THR A 39 -0.05 -4.98 31.18
N ALA A 40 -1.09 -5.48 30.50
CA ALA A 40 -2.45 -5.62 30.99
C ALA A 40 -3.14 -6.88 30.44
N ALA A 41 -4.24 -7.28 31.04
CA ALA A 41 -5.18 -8.22 30.43
C ALA A 41 -6.23 -7.44 29.61
N ALA A 42 -6.96 -8.16 28.76
CA ALA A 42 -8.13 -7.57 28.10
C ALA A 42 -9.30 -7.50 29.09
N GLY A 43 -9.90 -6.33 29.21
CA GLY A 43 -11.04 -6.04 30.06
C GLY A 43 -12.35 -6.02 29.29
N GLU A 44 -13.16 -5.00 29.54
CA GLU A 44 -14.51 -4.84 28.99
C GLU A 44 -14.50 -4.58 27.48
N THR A 45 -15.51 -5.10 26.79
CA THR A 45 -15.81 -4.79 25.39
C THR A 45 -17.23 -4.27 25.29
N GLN A 46 -17.39 -3.09 24.71
CA GLN A 46 -18.67 -2.41 24.51
C GLN A 46 -18.91 -2.19 23.02
N GLN A 47 -20.18 -2.22 22.62
CA GLN A 47 -20.63 -1.81 21.29
C GLN A 47 -21.39 -0.50 21.42
N VAL A 48 -21.02 0.50 20.62
CA VAL A 48 -21.59 1.83 20.67
C VAL A 48 -22.01 2.29 19.28
N ARG A 49 -22.97 3.23 19.25
CA ARG A 49 -23.37 3.93 18.02
C ARG A 49 -23.12 5.41 18.19
N ILE A 50 -22.14 5.91 17.45
CA ILE A 50 -21.67 7.30 17.51
C ILE A 50 -22.50 8.12 16.53
N ALA A 51 -23.21 9.12 17.02
CA ALA A 51 -24.01 10.00 16.17
C ALA A 51 -23.13 11.04 15.48
N MET A 52 -23.23 11.12 14.17
CA MET A 52 -22.63 12.19 13.36
C MET A 52 -23.55 13.43 13.35
N GLN A 53 -23.01 14.58 12.97
CA GLN A 53 -23.77 15.84 12.94
C GLN A 53 -25.03 15.79 12.06
N ASP A 54 -25.04 14.96 11.02
CA ASP A 54 -26.20 14.76 10.14
C ASP A 54 -27.19 13.71 10.65
N GLY A 55 -26.97 13.17 11.85
CA GLY A 55 -27.84 12.19 12.51
C GLY A 55 -27.58 10.74 12.15
N VAL A 56 -26.71 10.46 11.17
CA VAL A 56 -26.26 9.08 10.85
C VAL A 56 -25.46 8.53 12.02
N LYS A 57 -25.67 7.26 12.37
CA LYS A 57 -24.98 6.61 13.48
C LYS A 57 -23.96 5.60 12.97
N LEU A 58 -22.71 5.79 13.37
CA LEU A 58 -21.63 4.87 13.03
C LEU A 58 -21.39 3.88 14.18
N PHE A 59 -21.26 2.61 13.82
CA PHE A 59 -21.01 1.53 14.77
C PHE A 59 -19.53 1.49 15.16
N ALA A 60 -19.27 1.30 16.45
CA ALA A 60 -17.92 1.08 16.95
C ALA A 60 -17.88 0.04 18.07
N THR A 61 -16.81 -0.74 18.09
CA THR A 61 -16.44 -1.62 19.21
C THR A 61 -15.38 -0.91 20.04
N VAL A 62 -15.65 -0.68 21.31
CA VAL A 62 -14.71 -0.16 22.30
C VAL A 62 -14.20 -1.32 23.14
N MET A 63 -12.89 -1.53 23.15
CA MET A 63 -12.23 -2.55 23.99
C MET A 63 -11.30 -1.85 24.97
N LEU A 64 -11.43 -2.18 26.24
CA LEU A 64 -10.66 -1.57 27.33
C LEU A 64 -9.66 -2.58 27.91
N PRO A 65 -8.51 -2.10 28.43
CA PRO A 65 -7.66 -2.91 29.30
C PRO A 65 -8.41 -3.27 30.61
N GLU A 66 -8.01 -4.35 31.25
CA GLU A 66 -8.46 -4.65 32.61
C GLU A 66 -7.88 -3.62 33.60
N GLY A 67 -8.69 -3.13 34.53
CA GLY A 67 -8.30 -2.17 35.58
C GLY A 67 -9.12 -0.88 35.55
N GLU A 68 -8.75 0.02 36.44
CA GLU A 68 -9.37 1.35 36.53
C GLU A 68 -8.66 2.31 35.56
N GLY A 69 -9.43 2.85 34.57
CA GLY A 69 -8.93 3.88 33.65
C GLY A 69 -8.72 5.23 34.33
N PRO A 70 -8.51 6.32 33.59
CA PRO A 70 -8.57 6.38 32.14
C PRO A 70 -7.31 5.83 31.47
N PHE A 71 -7.42 5.47 30.15
CA PHE A 71 -6.34 4.88 29.36
C PHE A 71 -6.01 5.74 28.13
N PRO A 72 -4.77 5.75 27.65
CA PRO A 72 -4.49 6.29 26.32
C PRO A 72 -5.27 5.51 25.26
N ALA A 73 -5.86 6.21 24.29
CA ALA A 73 -6.78 5.63 23.32
C ALA A 73 -6.16 5.50 21.92
N VAL A 74 -6.51 4.43 21.21
CA VAL A 74 -6.18 4.23 19.80
C VAL A 74 -7.47 4.09 19.01
N LEU A 75 -7.69 4.99 18.06
CA LEU A 75 -8.82 4.98 17.15
C LEU A 75 -8.45 4.33 15.82
N ILE A 76 -9.28 3.40 15.37
CA ILE A 76 -9.19 2.73 14.08
C ILE A 76 -10.52 2.91 13.37
N ARG A 77 -10.52 3.57 12.20
CA ARG A 77 -11.72 3.70 11.35
C ARG A 77 -11.58 2.77 10.16
N ASN A 78 -12.48 1.80 10.06
CA ASN A 78 -12.37 0.65 9.17
C ASN A 78 -13.43 0.67 8.04
N PRO A 79 -13.04 0.71 6.75
CA PRO A 79 -13.97 0.57 5.63
C PRO A 79 -14.22 -0.89 5.22
N TYR A 80 -13.50 -1.84 5.82
CA TYR A 80 -13.47 -3.24 5.39
C TYR A 80 -14.27 -4.12 6.34
N ALA A 81 -15.58 -4.22 6.13
CA ALA A 81 -16.48 -5.01 6.98
C ALA A 81 -16.00 -6.47 7.14
N GLN A 82 -15.47 -7.07 6.08
CA GLN A 82 -14.93 -8.43 6.07
C GLN A 82 -13.73 -8.63 7.01
N PHE A 83 -13.03 -7.57 7.37
CA PHE A 83 -11.85 -7.63 8.25
C PHE A 83 -12.12 -7.14 9.68
N THR A 84 -13.32 -6.64 9.99
CA THR A 84 -13.65 -6.10 11.32
C THR A 84 -13.37 -7.10 12.44
N ALA A 85 -13.80 -8.36 12.28
CA ALA A 85 -13.59 -9.39 13.29
C ALA A 85 -12.09 -9.69 13.53
N ILE A 86 -11.30 -9.80 12.45
CA ILE A 86 -9.85 -10.08 12.57
C ILE A 86 -9.12 -8.86 13.13
N MET A 87 -9.48 -7.63 12.75
CA MET A 87 -8.89 -6.41 13.31
C MET A 87 -9.21 -6.27 14.80
N ARG A 88 -10.45 -6.53 15.19
CA ARG A 88 -10.84 -6.54 16.60
C ARG A 88 -9.99 -7.52 17.42
N ASP A 89 -9.79 -8.73 16.93
CA ASP A 89 -9.03 -9.75 17.64
C ASP A 89 -7.51 -9.47 17.61
N THR A 90 -6.94 -9.22 16.44
CA THR A 90 -5.48 -9.17 16.28
C THR A 90 -4.90 -7.79 16.61
N LEU A 91 -5.56 -6.70 16.25
CA LEU A 91 -5.06 -5.34 16.47
C LEU A 91 -5.56 -4.79 17.81
N CYS A 92 -6.87 -4.64 17.99
CA CYS A 92 -7.42 -4.16 19.26
C CYS A 92 -7.10 -5.10 20.42
N GLY A 93 -7.20 -6.42 20.19
CA GLY A 93 -6.85 -7.41 21.20
C GLY A 93 -5.41 -7.32 21.71
N ARG A 94 -4.45 -6.87 20.90
CA ARG A 94 -3.08 -6.58 21.34
C ARG A 94 -2.95 -5.20 21.99
N LEU A 95 -3.56 -4.16 21.42
CA LEU A 95 -3.52 -2.82 21.95
C LEU A 95 -4.01 -2.79 23.40
N VAL A 96 -5.14 -3.45 23.69
CA VAL A 96 -5.64 -3.50 25.08
C VAL A 96 -4.70 -4.22 26.03
N ARG A 97 -4.00 -5.26 25.55
CA ARG A 97 -2.99 -5.96 26.35
C ARG A 97 -1.71 -5.16 26.58
N TYR A 98 -1.47 -4.15 25.77
CA TYR A 98 -0.43 -3.13 26.01
C TYR A 98 -0.95 -1.93 26.80
N GLY A 99 -2.19 -1.98 27.30
CA GLY A 99 -2.77 -0.94 28.15
C GLY A 99 -3.29 0.29 27.39
N TYR A 100 -3.82 0.11 26.18
CA TYR A 100 -4.52 1.13 25.40
C TYR A 100 -6.01 0.80 25.30
N ALA A 101 -6.89 1.78 25.46
CA ALA A 101 -8.25 1.66 24.99
C ALA A 101 -8.25 1.60 23.45
N CYS A 102 -8.93 0.64 22.85
CA CYS A 102 -9.05 0.53 21.39
C CYS A 102 -10.48 0.79 20.96
N VAL A 103 -10.65 1.76 20.05
CA VAL A 103 -11.93 2.07 19.40
C VAL A 103 -11.83 1.67 17.93
N LEU A 104 -12.55 0.62 17.56
CA LEU A 104 -12.66 0.14 16.18
C LEU A 104 -14.03 0.54 15.63
N GLN A 105 -14.07 1.51 14.72
CA GLN A 105 -15.28 2.05 14.11
C GLN A 105 -15.40 1.59 12.66
N ASP A 106 -16.56 1.06 12.28
CA ASP A 106 -16.90 0.90 10.87
C ASP A 106 -17.24 2.27 10.26
N VAL A 107 -16.66 2.60 9.09
CA VAL A 107 -16.98 3.85 8.40
C VAL A 107 -18.42 3.84 7.88
N ARG A 108 -18.95 4.99 7.53
CA ARG A 108 -20.32 5.20 7.04
C ARG A 108 -20.69 4.19 5.94
N GLY A 109 -21.80 3.48 6.11
CA GLY A 109 -22.34 2.52 5.15
C GLY A 109 -21.51 1.24 4.98
N GLN A 110 -20.62 0.94 5.92
CA GLN A 110 -19.88 -0.33 6.00
C GLN A 110 -20.20 -1.05 7.31
N GLY A 111 -20.18 -2.38 7.27
CA GLY A 111 -20.46 -3.23 8.42
C GLY A 111 -21.82 -2.92 9.07
N GLU A 112 -21.79 -2.55 10.35
CA GLU A 112 -23.00 -2.20 11.12
C GLU A 112 -23.28 -0.68 11.16
N SER A 113 -22.48 0.15 10.48
CA SER A 113 -22.69 1.60 10.39
C SER A 113 -23.81 1.95 9.41
N GLU A 114 -24.61 2.95 9.81
CA GLU A 114 -25.68 3.48 8.97
C GLU A 114 -25.15 4.30 7.79
N GLY A 115 -26.05 4.68 6.88
CA GLY A 115 -25.78 5.55 5.74
C GLY A 115 -25.41 4.79 4.47
N LYS A 116 -24.83 5.52 3.51
CA LYS A 116 -24.35 4.96 2.25
C LYS A 116 -22.86 5.18 2.14
N TRP A 117 -22.14 4.16 1.75
CA TRP A 117 -20.73 4.24 1.49
C TRP A 117 -20.45 4.81 0.11
N SER A 118 -19.52 5.75 0.06
CA SER A 118 -18.85 6.20 -1.13
C SER A 118 -17.40 6.45 -0.74
N PRO A 119 -16.42 5.85 -1.43
CA PRO A 119 -15.04 5.91 -0.99
C PRO A 119 -14.54 7.35 -0.91
N MET A 120 -13.90 7.69 0.24
CA MET A 120 -13.22 8.97 0.47
C MET A 120 -14.13 10.22 0.49
N VAL A 121 -15.45 10.06 0.58
CA VAL A 121 -16.38 11.20 0.47
C VAL A 121 -16.76 11.81 1.82
N ASN A 122 -16.95 11.02 2.88
CA ASN A 122 -17.44 11.51 4.17
C ASN A 122 -16.36 11.53 5.28
N GLU A 123 -15.14 11.12 4.98
CA GLU A 123 -14.15 10.75 5.98
C GLU A 123 -13.66 11.94 6.82
N VAL A 124 -13.60 13.14 6.21
CA VAL A 124 -13.21 14.37 6.93
C VAL A 124 -14.23 14.70 8.02
N ARG A 125 -15.52 14.76 7.65
CA ARG A 125 -16.61 15.10 8.56
C ARG A 125 -16.84 14.03 9.62
N ASP A 126 -17.02 12.79 9.21
CA ASP A 126 -17.31 11.68 10.11
C ASP A 126 -16.14 11.40 11.05
N GLY A 127 -14.91 11.59 10.56
CA GLY A 127 -13.71 11.44 11.37
C GLY A 127 -13.61 12.49 12.48
N ARG A 128 -13.90 13.76 12.16
CA ARG A 128 -13.96 14.84 13.15
C ARG A 128 -15.01 14.56 14.21
N ASP A 129 -16.23 14.18 13.81
CA ASP A 129 -17.31 13.89 14.74
C ASP A 129 -16.95 12.71 15.67
N THR A 130 -16.26 11.70 15.13
CA THR A 130 -15.78 10.56 15.92
C THR A 130 -14.71 10.95 16.93
N ILE A 131 -13.74 11.79 16.55
CA ILE A 131 -12.71 12.28 17.49
C ILE A 131 -13.35 13.13 18.58
N ASN A 132 -14.28 14.03 18.25
CA ASN A 132 -14.98 14.83 19.24
C ASN A 132 -15.75 13.96 20.25
N TRP A 133 -16.44 12.92 19.77
CA TRP A 133 -17.07 11.95 20.64
C TRP A 133 -16.04 11.24 21.55
N LEU A 134 -14.91 10.81 20.99
CA LEU A 134 -13.89 10.07 21.74
C LEU A 134 -13.28 10.93 22.87
N ILE A 135 -13.03 12.21 22.63
CA ILE A 135 -12.51 13.15 23.64
C ILE A 135 -13.43 13.23 24.86
N GLU A 136 -14.74 13.13 24.68
CA GLU A 136 -15.72 13.21 25.76
C GLU A 136 -15.85 11.90 26.57
N GLN A 137 -15.19 10.81 26.16
CA GLN A 137 -15.35 9.52 26.84
C GLN A 137 -14.54 9.45 28.13
N PRO A 138 -15.14 8.96 29.23
CA PRO A 138 -14.46 8.89 30.52
C PRO A 138 -13.35 7.85 30.60
N PHE A 139 -13.27 6.93 29.64
CA PHE A 139 -12.26 5.87 29.63
C PHE A 139 -10.92 6.31 29.01
N GLN A 140 -10.84 7.48 28.35
CA GLN A 140 -9.61 7.98 27.73
C GLN A 140 -8.96 9.07 28.60
N ASP A 141 -7.61 9.16 28.56
CA ASP A 141 -6.80 9.98 29.47
C ASP A 141 -6.32 11.33 28.86
N GLY A 142 -6.78 11.70 27.67
CA GLY A 142 -6.33 12.87 26.91
C GLY A 142 -5.19 12.61 25.94
N ALA A 143 -4.80 11.34 25.74
CA ALA A 143 -3.80 10.95 24.75
C ALA A 143 -4.41 9.98 23.72
N ILE A 144 -4.60 10.45 22.49
CA ILE A 144 -5.21 9.71 21.40
C ILE A 144 -4.20 9.53 20.26
N ALA A 145 -4.17 8.33 19.69
CA ALA A 145 -3.52 8.05 18.40
C ALA A 145 -4.52 7.47 17.41
N MET A 146 -4.23 7.62 16.12
CA MET A 146 -4.89 6.87 15.07
C MET A 146 -3.86 5.97 14.37
N VAL A 147 -4.27 4.75 14.01
CA VAL A 147 -3.39 3.78 13.36
C VAL A 147 -4.11 3.03 12.23
N GLY A 148 -3.37 2.63 11.22
CA GLY A 148 -3.88 1.72 10.20
C GLY A 148 -3.26 1.93 8.83
N PRO A 149 -3.25 0.87 8.01
CA PRO A 149 -2.75 0.88 6.64
C PRO A 149 -3.84 1.23 5.61
N SER A 150 -3.40 1.64 4.41
CA SER A 150 -4.26 1.81 3.25
C SER A 150 -5.41 2.78 3.51
N TYR A 151 -6.64 2.43 3.27
CA TYR A 151 -7.79 3.29 3.56
C TYR A 151 -7.87 3.67 5.06
N LEU A 152 -7.39 2.83 5.98
CA LEU A 152 -7.30 3.20 7.39
C LEU A 152 -6.27 4.33 7.64
N ALA A 153 -5.32 4.53 6.73
CA ALA A 153 -4.44 5.70 6.73
C ALA A 153 -5.12 6.92 6.10
N SER A 154 -5.91 6.73 5.03
CA SER A 154 -6.73 7.79 4.44
C SER A 154 -7.61 8.49 5.47
N VAL A 155 -8.30 7.72 6.32
CA VAL A 155 -9.18 8.30 7.36
C VAL A 155 -8.41 9.07 8.43
N GLN A 156 -7.13 8.76 8.68
CA GLN A 156 -6.26 9.54 9.56
C GLN A 156 -5.94 10.91 8.94
N TYR A 157 -5.53 10.93 7.67
CA TYR A 157 -5.30 12.18 6.93
C TYR A 157 -6.58 13.01 6.78
N ALA A 158 -7.73 12.35 6.63
CA ALA A 158 -9.02 13.03 6.59
C ALA A 158 -9.34 13.76 7.91
N VAL A 159 -9.09 13.12 9.06
CA VAL A 159 -9.20 13.76 10.36
C VAL A 159 -8.22 14.92 10.46
N ALA A 160 -6.96 14.73 10.08
CA ALA A 160 -5.94 15.78 10.10
C ALA A 160 -6.31 16.98 9.20
N ALA A 161 -6.97 16.73 8.08
CA ALA A 161 -7.47 17.79 7.18
C ALA A 161 -8.51 18.71 7.83
N SER A 162 -9.26 18.21 8.82
CA SER A 162 -10.22 19.00 9.60
C SER A 162 -9.60 19.82 10.75
N GLY A 163 -8.29 19.66 10.97
CA GLY A 163 -7.57 20.14 12.15
C GLY A 163 -7.60 19.13 13.30
N LEU A 164 -6.44 18.85 13.88
CA LEU A 164 -6.33 17.91 15.00
C LEU A 164 -6.53 18.62 16.33
N PRO A 165 -7.38 18.10 17.23
CA PRO A 165 -7.45 18.58 18.61
C PRO A 165 -6.18 18.16 19.39
N GLU A 166 -5.92 18.87 20.51
CA GLU A 166 -4.70 18.68 21.30
C GLU A 166 -4.55 17.27 21.91
N GLU A 167 -5.64 16.55 22.07
CA GLU A 167 -5.65 15.16 22.55
C GLU A 167 -5.08 14.18 21.55
N VAL A 168 -5.10 14.47 20.25
CA VAL A 168 -4.46 13.63 19.23
C VAL A 168 -2.96 13.90 19.23
N LYS A 169 -2.19 12.96 19.77
CA LYS A 169 -0.74 13.10 19.96
C LYS A 169 0.08 12.60 18.78
N THR A 170 -0.45 11.68 18.00
CA THR A 170 0.28 11.09 16.86
C THR A 170 -0.64 10.34 15.90
N LEU A 171 -0.20 10.22 14.66
CA LEU A 171 -0.80 9.36 13.64
C LEU A 171 0.20 8.29 13.19
N VAL A 172 -0.31 7.12 12.80
CA VAL A 172 0.48 6.01 12.26
C VAL A 172 -0.11 5.55 10.92
N PRO A 173 0.01 6.36 9.86
CA PRO A 173 -0.46 6.00 8.53
C PRO A 173 0.56 5.09 7.84
N ALA A 174 0.10 3.94 7.34
CA ALA A 174 0.92 3.03 6.55
C ALA A 174 0.37 2.87 5.13
N VAL A 175 1.26 2.70 4.16
CA VAL A 175 0.97 2.34 2.76
C VAL A 175 -0.17 3.15 2.13
N TYR A 176 -0.11 4.49 2.26
CA TYR A 176 -1.09 5.41 1.69
C TYR A 176 -0.51 6.82 1.55
N THR A 177 -0.93 7.57 0.53
CA THR A 177 -0.54 8.96 0.28
C THR A 177 -1.75 9.90 0.33
N THR A 178 -1.52 11.18 0.59
CA THR A 178 -2.56 12.22 0.54
C THR A 178 -2.92 12.65 -0.88
N ASP A 179 -2.13 12.28 -1.87
CA ASP A 179 -2.35 12.58 -3.29
C ASP A 179 -3.25 11.52 -3.94
N LEU A 180 -4.56 11.75 -3.95
CA LEU A 180 -5.55 10.85 -4.54
C LEU A 180 -5.33 10.61 -6.04
N SER A 181 -4.74 11.57 -6.75
CA SER A 181 -4.44 11.40 -8.16
C SER A 181 -3.36 10.33 -8.37
N ASN A 182 -2.34 10.33 -7.54
CA ASN A 182 -1.28 9.32 -7.53
C ASN A 182 -1.76 7.94 -7.05
N ILE A 183 -2.82 7.93 -6.25
CA ILE A 183 -3.47 6.69 -5.81
C ILE A 183 -4.15 5.99 -6.99
N LEU A 184 -5.01 6.70 -7.73
CA LEU A 184 -5.83 6.11 -8.79
C LEU A 184 -5.08 5.88 -10.09
N TYR A 185 -4.06 6.69 -10.39
CA TYR A 185 -3.34 6.67 -11.66
C TYR A 185 -1.83 6.67 -11.47
N SER A 186 -1.13 6.14 -12.45
CA SER A 186 0.31 6.28 -12.62
C SER A 186 0.57 6.85 -13.99
N ASN A 187 1.18 8.04 -14.08
CA ASN A 187 1.44 8.73 -15.35
C ASN A 187 0.21 8.75 -16.30
N GLY A 188 -0.96 9.10 -15.77
CA GLY A 188 -2.22 9.09 -16.50
C GLY A 188 -2.84 7.70 -16.75
N MET A 189 -2.16 6.63 -16.42
CA MET A 189 -2.63 5.26 -16.59
C MET A 189 -3.40 4.82 -15.34
N PHE A 190 -4.66 4.40 -15.50
CA PHE A 190 -5.46 3.88 -14.40
C PHE A 190 -4.82 2.62 -13.80
N ARG A 191 -4.72 2.57 -12.47
CA ARG A 191 -4.18 1.41 -11.75
C ARG A 191 -5.21 0.28 -11.71
N HIS A 192 -5.33 -0.41 -12.84
CA HIS A 192 -6.38 -1.37 -13.10
C HIS A 192 -6.34 -2.55 -12.11
N GLU A 193 -5.17 -3.15 -11.88
CA GLU A 193 -5.01 -4.24 -10.90
C GLU A 193 -5.49 -3.77 -9.52
N THR A 194 -5.02 -2.62 -9.06
CA THR A 194 -5.36 -2.09 -7.74
C THR A 194 -6.86 -1.84 -7.59
N PHE A 195 -7.45 -1.01 -8.46
CA PHE A 195 -8.80 -0.49 -8.20
C PHE A 195 -9.93 -1.32 -8.81
N THR A 196 -9.70 -2.06 -9.87
CA THR A 196 -10.71 -3.00 -10.37
C THR A 196 -10.82 -4.22 -9.45
N ALA A 197 -9.71 -4.73 -8.94
CA ALA A 197 -9.73 -5.79 -7.96
C ALA A 197 -10.29 -5.31 -6.60
N TRP A 198 -9.93 -4.08 -6.17
CA TRP A 198 -10.51 -3.47 -4.98
C TRP A 198 -12.03 -3.24 -5.13
N ALA A 199 -12.49 -2.79 -6.29
CA ALA A 199 -13.91 -2.65 -6.58
C ALA A 199 -14.64 -3.99 -6.52
N SER A 200 -14.05 -5.06 -7.07
CA SER A 200 -14.60 -6.41 -6.93
C SER A 200 -14.76 -6.82 -5.46
N MET A 201 -13.80 -6.51 -4.60
CA MET A 201 -13.85 -6.79 -3.17
C MET A 201 -14.87 -5.92 -2.43
N MET A 202 -15.01 -4.64 -2.82
CA MET A 202 -15.82 -3.64 -2.11
C MET A 202 -17.26 -3.52 -2.63
N ARG A 203 -17.70 -4.39 -3.54
CA ARG A 203 -19.05 -4.36 -4.09
C ARG A 203 -20.15 -4.71 -3.08
N SER A 204 -19.80 -5.36 -1.97
CA SER A 204 -20.69 -5.59 -0.84
C SER A 204 -20.26 -4.81 0.39
N THR A 205 -21.22 -4.13 1.03
CA THR A 205 -21.00 -3.39 2.28
C THR A 205 -20.88 -4.31 3.49
N ASN A 206 -21.29 -5.56 3.38
CA ASN A 206 -21.19 -6.56 4.43
C ASN A 206 -19.94 -7.44 4.29
N GLY A 207 -19.21 -7.31 3.19
CA GLY A 207 -18.01 -8.09 2.93
C GLY A 207 -18.25 -9.55 2.53
N ASP A 208 -19.47 -9.91 2.12
CA ASP A 208 -19.92 -11.27 1.74
C ASP A 208 -19.67 -11.58 0.25
N VAL A 209 -18.53 -11.23 -0.27
CA VAL A 209 -18.14 -11.44 -1.68
C VAL A 209 -17.40 -12.77 -1.83
N GLU A 210 -18.04 -13.75 -2.50
CA GLU A 210 -17.50 -15.12 -2.60
C GLU A 210 -16.32 -15.27 -3.57
N ASP A 211 -16.33 -14.60 -4.73
CA ASP A 211 -15.31 -14.79 -5.79
C ASP A 211 -14.78 -13.46 -6.34
N ALA A 212 -14.23 -12.62 -5.47
CA ALA A 212 -13.67 -11.33 -5.89
C ALA A 212 -12.48 -11.48 -6.83
N GLY A 213 -11.64 -12.50 -6.64
CA GLY A 213 -10.47 -12.78 -7.48
C GLY A 213 -10.86 -13.27 -8.87
N GLY A 214 -11.80 -14.24 -8.97
CA GLY A 214 -12.29 -14.74 -10.25
C GLY A 214 -13.05 -13.68 -11.05
N ASP A 215 -13.82 -12.82 -10.40
CA ASP A 215 -14.49 -11.71 -11.06
C ASP A 215 -13.51 -10.63 -11.51
N TYR A 216 -12.44 -10.36 -10.78
CA TYR A 216 -11.36 -9.52 -11.26
C TYR A 216 -10.71 -10.07 -12.53
N GLN A 217 -10.42 -11.38 -12.61
CA GLN A 217 -9.84 -12.01 -13.80
C GLN A 217 -10.72 -11.86 -15.05
N LYS A 218 -12.05 -11.88 -14.88
CA LYS A 218 -12.98 -11.57 -15.97
C LYS A 218 -12.96 -10.07 -16.32
N ALA A 219 -12.96 -9.22 -15.30
CA ALA A 219 -13.04 -7.76 -15.45
C ALA A 219 -11.87 -7.16 -16.23
N ILE A 220 -10.62 -7.60 -15.98
CA ILE A 220 -9.43 -7.06 -16.67
C ILE A 220 -9.40 -7.33 -18.17
N ARG A 221 -10.19 -8.28 -18.67
CA ARG A 221 -10.30 -8.63 -20.09
C ARG A 221 -11.60 -8.15 -20.73
N TYR A 222 -12.51 -7.58 -19.93
CA TYR A 222 -13.83 -7.19 -20.38
C TYR A 222 -13.83 -5.82 -21.08
N LEU A 223 -14.43 -5.76 -22.27
CA LEU A 223 -14.56 -4.51 -23.06
C LEU A 223 -16.03 -4.27 -23.46
N PRO A 224 -16.53 -3.05 -23.39
CA PRO A 224 -15.84 -1.83 -22.92
C PRO A 224 -15.71 -1.81 -21.40
N HIS A 225 -14.57 -1.37 -20.89
CA HIS A 225 -14.22 -1.46 -19.47
C HIS A 225 -15.19 -0.71 -18.54
N ASN A 226 -15.82 0.34 -19.01
CA ASN A 226 -16.83 1.12 -18.27
C ASN A 226 -18.17 0.37 -18.04
N LYS A 227 -18.28 -0.88 -18.42
CA LYS A 227 -19.44 -1.74 -18.10
C LYS A 227 -19.10 -2.89 -17.14
N VAL A 228 -17.87 -2.93 -16.66
CA VAL A 228 -17.41 -4.01 -15.77
C VAL A 228 -18.25 -4.14 -14.51
N ASP A 229 -18.66 -3.03 -13.92
CA ASP A 229 -19.47 -3.01 -12.70
C ASP A 229 -20.85 -3.66 -12.89
N THR A 230 -21.50 -3.41 -14.02
CA THR A 230 -22.82 -4.00 -14.33
C THR A 230 -22.72 -5.40 -14.90
N ASP A 231 -21.83 -5.63 -15.86
CA ASP A 231 -21.80 -6.82 -16.69
C ASP A 231 -20.96 -7.96 -16.06
N VAL A 232 -19.98 -7.61 -15.23
CA VAL A 232 -19.09 -8.58 -14.54
C VAL A 232 -19.41 -8.64 -13.04
N PHE A 233 -19.52 -7.49 -12.37
CA PHE A 233 -19.78 -7.45 -10.93
C PHE A 233 -21.28 -7.53 -10.58
N GLY A 234 -22.17 -7.37 -11.57
CA GLY A 234 -23.60 -7.59 -11.43
C GLY A 234 -24.37 -6.43 -10.78
N LEU A 235 -23.74 -5.28 -10.52
CA LEU A 235 -24.39 -4.10 -9.94
C LEU A 235 -23.69 -2.80 -10.38
N PRO A 236 -24.47 -1.70 -10.57
CA PRO A 236 -23.88 -0.41 -10.89
C PRO A 236 -23.13 0.15 -9.68
N MET A 237 -21.88 0.59 -9.91
CA MET A 237 -21.00 1.19 -8.91
C MET A 237 -20.59 2.61 -9.36
N PRO A 238 -21.40 3.64 -9.08
CA PRO A 238 -21.11 5.00 -9.57
C PRO A 238 -19.73 5.53 -9.21
N TRP A 239 -19.23 5.22 -8.00
CA TRP A 239 -17.90 5.61 -7.56
C TRP A 239 -16.79 4.91 -8.36
N TYR A 240 -16.98 3.66 -8.80
CA TYR A 240 -16.04 2.97 -9.67
C TYR A 240 -16.03 3.57 -11.08
N GLN A 241 -17.21 3.90 -11.61
CA GLN A 241 -17.34 4.63 -12.87
C GLN A 241 -16.62 5.99 -12.83
N ASP A 242 -16.67 6.68 -11.69
CA ASP A 242 -15.92 7.94 -11.51
C ASP A 242 -14.41 7.69 -11.46
N MET A 243 -13.96 6.58 -10.88
CA MET A 243 -12.52 6.26 -10.81
C MET A 243 -11.89 5.92 -12.17
N ILE A 244 -12.60 5.18 -13.03
CA ILE A 244 -12.05 4.71 -14.32
C ILE A 244 -12.09 5.75 -15.43
N ASP A 245 -12.85 6.81 -15.28
CA ASP A 245 -12.95 7.93 -16.21
C ASP A 245 -12.16 9.12 -15.65
N ILE A 246 -11.08 9.50 -16.32
CA ILE A 246 -10.15 10.52 -15.80
C ILE A 246 -10.79 11.89 -15.61
N GLU A 247 -11.76 12.30 -16.46
CA GLU A 247 -12.46 13.57 -16.33
C GLU A 247 -13.47 13.56 -15.18
N ARG A 248 -14.08 12.41 -14.93
CA ARG A 248 -14.94 12.19 -13.76
C ARG A 248 -14.11 12.08 -12.48
N ALA A 249 -12.97 11.37 -12.54
CA ALA A 249 -12.04 11.26 -11.42
C ALA A 249 -11.50 12.62 -10.97
N LYS A 250 -11.15 13.52 -11.91
CA LYS A 250 -10.76 14.90 -11.59
C LYS A 250 -11.84 15.57 -10.75
N LYS A 251 -13.07 15.53 -11.18
CA LYS A 251 -14.19 16.19 -10.50
C LYS A 251 -14.56 15.54 -9.17
N SER A 252 -14.59 14.21 -9.10
CA SER A 252 -15.10 13.47 -7.94
C SER A 252 -14.03 13.22 -6.88
N PHE A 253 -12.76 13.07 -7.27
CA PHE A 253 -11.68 12.65 -6.36
C PHE A 253 -10.53 13.65 -6.26
N PHE A 254 -10.18 14.42 -7.30
CA PHE A 254 -8.99 15.26 -7.25
C PHE A 254 -9.30 16.71 -6.89
N ASP A 255 -10.36 17.26 -7.45
CA ASP A 255 -10.73 18.67 -7.31
C ASP A 255 -11.86 18.90 -6.30
N ASN A 256 -12.34 17.86 -5.62
CA ASN A 256 -13.34 18.05 -4.57
C ASN A 256 -12.70 18.67 -3.31
N PRO A 257 -13.47 19.46 -2.51
CA PRO A 257 -12.92 20.18 -1.36
C PRO A 257 -12.19 19.30 -0.34
N ASP A 258 -12.70 18.10 -0.03
CA ASP A 258 -12.09 17.21 0.95
C ASP A 258 -10.75 16.64 0.45
N ALA A 259 -10.67 16.28 -0.85
CA ALA A 259 -9.43 15.84 -1.46
C ALA A 259 -8.34 16.92 -1.45
N LEU A 260 -8.71 18.17 -1.78
CA LEU A 260 -7.79 19.31 -1.74
C LEU A 260 -7.32 19.62 -0.31
N LEU A 261 -8.21 19.49 0.68
CA LEU A 261 -7.82 19.61 2.10
C LEU A 261 -6.83 18.53 2.49
N MET A 262 -7.09 17.27 2.13
CA MET A 262 -6.19 16.14 2.41
C MET A 262 -4.82 16.30 1.75
N ALA A 263 -4.77 16.74 0.50
CA ALA A 263 -3.51 16.99 -0.22
C ALA A 263 -2.62 18.03 0.47
N GLY A 264 -3.20 18.96 1.25
CA GLY A 264 -2.48 19.97 2.02
C GLY A 264 -2.05 19.51 3.43
N VAL A 265 -2.43 18.31 3.86
CA VAL A 265 -2.13 17.83 5.25
C VAL A 265 -0.64 17.71 5.52
N PRO A 266 0.21 17.16 4.63
CA PRO A 266 1.63 17.01 4.95
C PRO A 266 2.33 18.31 5.33
N GLU A 267 1.92 19.42 4.71
CA GLU A 267 2.52 20.75 4.97
C GLU A 267 1.99 21.43 6.23
N LYS A 268 0.87 20.97 6.79
CA LYS A 268 0.14 21.66 7.87
C LYS A 268 0.05 20.86 9.16
N ILE A 269 0.34 19.55 9.09
CA ILE A 269 0.20 18.69 10.27
C ILE A 269 1.18 19.11 11.37
N ASP A 270 0.69 19.21 12.59
CA ASP A 270 1.40 19.71 13.76
C ASP A 270 1.74 18.61 14.80
N VAL A 271 1.32 17.37 14.54
CA VAL A 271 1.66 16.21 15.37
C VAL A 271 2.70 15.31 14.70
N PRO A 272 3.56 14.62 15.46
CA PRO A 272 4.48 13.64 14.92
C PRO A 272 3.76 12.49 14.23
N ILE A 273 4.34 11.99 13.12
CA ILE A 273 3.78 10.87 12.36
C ILE A 273 4.80 9.73 12.28
N LEU A 274 4.34 8.50 12.46
CA LEU A 274 5.05 7.30 12.03
C LEU A 274 4.49 6.84 10.68
N MET A 275 5.17 7.18 9.60
CA MET A 275 4.85 6.66 8.26
C MET A 275 5.50 5.29 8.06
N VAL A 276 4.80 4.38 7.40
CA VAL A 276 5.33 3.07 7.00
C VAL A 276 5.01 2.83 5.53
N SER A 277 5.98 2.32 4.77
CA SER A 277 5.79 1.92 3.38
C SER A 277 6.73 0.78 2.99
N GLY A 278 6.63 0.34 1.75
CA GLY A 278 7.53 -0.63 1.16
C GLY A 278 8.03 -0.20 -0.22
N TRP A 279 9.21 -0.69 -0.60
CA TRP A 279 9.77 -0.45 -1.93
C TRP A 279 8.83 -0.89 -3.05
N TYR A 280 8.01 -1.91 -2.79
CA TYR A 280 7.04 -2.47 -3.73
C TYR A 280 5.60 -2.09 -3.40
N ASP A 281 5.39 -1.03 -2.60
CA ASP A 281 4.06 -0.47 -2.41
C ASP A 281 3.63 0.41 -3.59
N VAL A 282 2.38 0.27 -4.04
CA VAL A 282 1.83 1.03 -5.18
C VAL A 282 1.77 2.53 -4.90
N PHE A 283 1.73 2.95 -3.63
CA PHE A 283 1.64 4.34 -3.20
C PHE A 283 2.96 4.93 -2.73
N PHE A 284 4.04 4.17 -2.78
CA PHE A 284 5.37 4.59 -2.31
C PHE A 284 5.79 5.96 -2.86
N GLY A 285 5.63 6.20 -4.17
CA GLY A 285 6.02 7.47 -4.79
C GLY A 285 5.30 8.68 -4.19
N GLY A 286 4.00 8.55 -3.94
CA GLY A 286 3.18 9.57 -3.27
C GLY A 286 3.58 9.75 -1.80
N GLN A 287 3.80 8.66 -1.07
CA GLN A 287 4.26 8.74 0.34
C GLN A 287 5.64 9.42 0.46
N MET A 288 6.55 9.17 -0.48
CA MET A 288 7.83 9.85 -0.50
C MET A 288 7.67 11.36 -0.79
N ALA A 289 6.70 11.74 -1.62
CA ALA A 289 6.37 13.15 -1.85
C ALA A 289 5.75 13.80 -0.60
N ASP A 290 4.85 13.10 0.08
CA ASP A 290 4.27 13.55 1.37
C ASP A 290 5.36 13.73 2.44
N TRP A 291 6.28 12.76 2.57
CA TRP A 291 7.40 12.85 3.50
C TRP A 291 8.26 14.09 3.29
N LYS A 292 8.57 14.43 2.03
CA LYS A 292 9.36 15.63 1.69
C LYS A 292 8.68 16.92 2.11
N LYS A 293 7.35 16.95 2.09
CA LYS A 293 6.53 18.12 2.46
C LYS A 293 6.15 18.15 3.94
N LEU A 294 6.36 17.07 4.67
CA LEU A 294 5.86 16.92 6.04
C LEU A 294 6.40 18.00 6.98
N ALA A 295 5.50 18.83 7.53
CA ALA A 295 5.84 19.93 8.42
C ALA A 295 6.55 19.47 9.69
N THR A 296 6.17 18.30 10.21
CA THR A 296 6.73 17.68 11.42
C THR A 296 7.84 16.67 11.15
N ARG A 297 8.47 16.71 9.97
CA ARG A 297 9.50 15.74 9.56
C ARG A 297 10.62 15.55 10.58
N SER A 298 11.02 16.63 11.24
CA SER A 298 12.11 16.62 12.23
C SER A 298 11.82 15.80 13.49
N ASN A 299 10.55 15.56 13.80
CA ASN A 299 10.10 14.73 14.93
C ASN A 299 9.20 13.57 14.51
N SER A 300 9.14 13.29 13.22
CA SER A 300 8.41 12.17 12.61
C SER A 300 9.39 11.09 12.15
N ARG A 301 8.84 9.90 11.84
CA ARG A 301 9.62 8.78 11.32
C ARG A 301 8.97 8.21 10.07
N PHE A 302 9.78 7.86 9.08
CA PHE A 302 9.35 7.08 7.93
C PHE A 302 10.15 5.79 7.85
N VAL A 303 9.47 4.66 7.94
CA VAL A 303 10.06 3.32 7.83
C VAL A 303 9.72 2.75 6.47
N LEU A 304 10.75 2.44 5.67
CA LEU A 304 10.64 2.00 4.29
C LEU A 304 11.34 0.66 4.13
N GLY A 305 10.56 -0.42 4.12
CA GLY A 305 11.06 -1.78 4.04
C GLY A 305 10.97 -2.39 2.65
N PRO A 306 11.41 -3.65 2.48
CA PRO A 306 11.34 -4.38 1.22
C PRO A 306 9.94 -4.96 0.95
N TRP A 307 8.91 -4.28 1.42
CA TRP A 307 7.54 -4.79 1.47
C TRP A 307 6.69 -4.34 0.29
N THR A 308 5.65 -5.14 0.03
CA THR A 308 4.49 -4.80 -0.80
C THR A 308 3.43 -4.07 0.02
N HIS A 309 2.33 -3.68 -0.63
CA HIS A 309 1.15 -3.09 0.03
C HIS A 309 0.60 -3.95 1.19
N SER A 310 0.70 -5.26 1.07
CA SER A 310 0.23 -6.21 2.10
C SER A 310 1.25 -6.51 3.21
N GLY A 311 2.42 -5.89 3.16
CA GLY A 311 3.50 -6.12 4.14
C GLY A 311 4.35 -7.35 3.85
N GLY A 312 4.07 -8.12 2.81
CA GLY A 312 4.91 -9.22 2.34
C GLY A 312 6.12 -8.73 1.58
N SER A 313 7.16 -9.53 1.52
CA SER A 313 8.35 -9.32 0.69
C SER A 313 8.43 -10.40 -0.41
N GLY A 314 9.19 -10.13 -1.47
CA GLY A 314 9.43 -11.11 -2.53
C GLY A 314 10.34 -12.26 -2.05
N GLU A 315 10.45 -13.27 -2.91
CA GLU A 315 11.19 -14.50 -2.60
C GLU A 315 12.59 -14.52 -3.24
N ALA A 316 12.90 -13.57 -4.13
CA ALA A 316 14.14 -13.61 -4.90
C ALA A 316 15.36 -13.05 -4.18
N PHE A 317 15.17 -12.22 -3.15
CA PHE A 317 16.23 -11.81 -2.22
C PHE A 317 16.00 -12.44 -0.85
N GLU A 318 17.06 -12.91 -0.20
CA GLU A 318 16.99 -13.26 1.21
C GLU A 318 16.77 -11.99 2.05
N ILE A 319 15.68 -11.97 2.83
CA ILE A 319 15.31 -10.84 3.66
C ILE A 319 15.21 -11.34 5.10
N GLU A 320 16.32 -11.26 5.82
CA GLU A 320 16.40 -11.77 7.19
C GLU A 320 15.98 -10.73 8.25
N ASN A 321 16.33 -9.45 8.04
CA ASN A 321 16.22 -8.40 9.05
C ASN A 321 15.03 -7.45 8.89
N ALA A 322 14.13 -7.73 7.95
CA ALA A 322 12.96 -6.93 7.67
C ALA A 322 11.68 -7.74 7.64
N GLN A 323 11.46 -8.56 8.67
CA GLN A 323 10.19 -9.26 8.84
C GLN A 323 9.07 -8.22 8.94
N GLY A 324 8.18 -8.26 7.96
CA GLY A 324 7.14 -7.28 7.77
C GLY A 324 5.79 -7.73 8.32
N GLY A 325 4.88 -6.82 8.25
CA GLY A 325 3.46 -6.97 8.52
C GLY A 325 2.80 -5.60 8.40
N LEU A 326 1.54 -5.56 8.03
CA LEU A 326 0.82 -4.31 7.76
C LEU A 326 0.94 -3.25 8.88
N PHE A 327 1.03 -3.68 10.12
CA PHE A 327 1.06 -2.79 11.28
C PHE A 327 2.46 -2.50 11.83
N GLN A 328 3.50 -3.18 11.35
CA GLN A 328 4.88 -2.98 11.80
C GLN A 328 5.00 -2.78 13.33
N TRP A 329 4.57 -3.78 14.10
CA TRP A 329 4.48 -3.69 15.56
C TRP A 329 5.79 -3.31 16.25
N LYS A 330 6.95 -3.71 15.70
CA LYS A 330 8.28 -3.34 16.25
C LYS A 330 8.55 -1.84 16.20
N GLU A 331 7.94 -1.13 15.25
CA GLU A 331 8.04 0.31 15.12
C GLU A 331 6.86 1.02 15.78
N MET A 332 5.64 0.52 15.55
CA MET A 332 4.41 1.15 16.04
C MET A 332 4.31 1.14 17.57
N LEU A 333 4.61 0.02 18.23
CA LEU A 333 4.45 -0.07 19.69
C LEU A 333 5.38 0.89 20.45
N PRO A 334 6.70 0.94 20.20
CA PRO A 334 7.57 1.94 20.85
C PRO A 334 7.17 3.38 20.54
N TRP A 335 6.66 3.64 19.33
CA TRP A 335 6.16 4.95 18.92
C TRP A 335 4.94 5.38 19.73
N LEU A 336 3.93 4.51 19.87
CA LEU A 336 2.75 4.75 20.69
C LEU A 336 3.13 4.90 22.18
N GLU A 337 4.04 4.08 22.69
CA GLU A 337 4.52 4.19 24.07
C GLU A 337 5.22 5.54 24.34
N HIS A 338 5.96 6.06 23.36
CA HIS A 338 6.58 7.38 23.49
C HIS A 338 5.53 8.50 23.51
N HIS A 339 4.68 8.56 22.49
CA HIS A 339 3.78 9.69 22.29
C HIS A 339 2.55 9.68 23.21
N LEU A 340 2.10 8.50 23.63
CA LEU A 340 0.91 8.38 24.50
C LEU A 340 1.23 8.12 25.96
N LYS A 341 2.40 7.56 26.28
CA LYS A 341 2.78 7.19 27.66
C LYS A 341 4.09 7.83 28.13
N GLY A 342 4.70 8.70 27.32
CA GLY A 342 5.92 9.43 27.68
C GLY A 342 7.17 8.56 27.84
N LYS A 343 7.20 7.33 27.31
CA LYS A 343 8.40 6.48 27.36
C LYS A 343 9.48 6.99 26.40
N THR A 344 10.73 6.66 26.68
CA THR A 344 11.87 7.07 25.84
C THR A 344 11.83 6.37 24.50
N LEU A 345 11.88 7.12 23.40
CA LEU A 345 12.03 6.62 22.06
C LEU A 345 13.50 6.26 21.79
N ARG A 346 13.79 5.01 21.41
CA ARG A 346 15.18 4.54 21.24
C ARG A 346 15.82 5.06 19.96
N ASN A 347 15.08 5.04 18.85
CA ASN A 347 15.57 5.44 17.55
C ASN A 347 15.14 6.89 17.26
N PRO A 348 16.02 7.75 16.74
CA PRO A 348 15.69 9.14 16.44
C PRO A 348 14.60 9.24 15.34
N PRO A 349 13.96 10.41 15.18
CA PRO A 349 13.18 10.71 13.99
C PRO A 349 14.03 10.64 12.72
N GLY A 350 13.37 10.55 11.55
CA GLY A 350 14.04 10.50 10.25
C GLY A 350 13.51 9.37 9.37
N LEU A 351 14.13 9.17 8.23
CA LEU A 351 13.81 8.11 7.30
C LEU A 351 14.72 6.90 7.54
N TYR A 352 14.11 5.74 7.73
CA TYR A 352 14.78 4.46 7.84
C TYR A 352 14.44 3.63 6.60
N ALA A 353 15.43 3.31 5.80
CA ALA A 353 15.24 2.54 4.58
C ALA A 353 16.06 1.24 4.62
N PHE A 354 15.42 0.16 4.21
CA PHE A 354 16.08 -1.13 4.05
C PHE A 354 16.77 -1.21 2.69
N THR A 355 18.07 -1.51 2.68
CA THR A 355 18.84 -1.73 1.46
C THR A 355 18.77 -3.22 1.10
N MET A 356 18.04 -3.52 0.02
CA MET A 356 17.99 -4.88 -0.54
C MET A 356 19.37 -5.26 -1.10
N GLY A 357 19.72 -6.54 -1.04
CA GLY A 357 21.04 -7.02 -1.43
C GLY A 357 22.11 -6.87 -0.33
N GLU A 358 22.13 -5.75 0.41
CA GLU A 358 22.94 -5.56 1.62
C GLU A 358 22.26 -6.17 2.86
N ASN A 359 20.94 -6.29 2.81
CA ASN A 359 20.08 -6.88 3.85
C ASN A 359 20.16 -6.14 5.20
N ASP A 360 20.27 -4.80 5.16
CA ASP A 360 20.40 -3.96 6.35
C ASP A 360 19.61 -2.66 6.27
N TRP A 361 19.38 -2.04 7.45
CA TRP A 361 18.66 -0.79 7.64
C TRP A 361 19.59 0.39 7.75
N HIS A 362 19.29 1.46 7.00
CA HIS A 362 20.02 2.70 7.05
C HIS A 362 19.14 3.87 7.47
N HIS A 363 19.68 4.75 8.28
CA HIS A 363 19.04 5.99 8.70
C HIS A 363 19.50 7.15 7.81
N TYR A 364 18.53 7.92 7.30
CA TYR A 364 18.76 9.08 6.44
C TYR A 364 18.13 10.32 7.05
N GLU A 365 18.92 11.37 7.26
CA GLU A 365 18.41 12.70 7.59
C GLU A 365 17.78 13.35 6.35
N GLU A 366 18.40 13.14 5.19
CA GLU A 366 17.91 13.52 3.86
C GLU A 366 17.99 12.34 2.90
N TRP A 367 16.89 12.09 2.18
CA TRP A 367 16.85 11.03 1.18
C TRP A 367 17.04 11.58 -0.24
N PRO A 368 17.93 10.98 -1.03
CA PRO A 368 18.77 9.80 -0.76
C PRO A 368 20.12 10.12 -0.11
N GLY A 369 20.36 11.35 0.34
CA GLY A 369 21.65 11.84 0.75
C GLY A 369 22.56 12.21 -0.43
N PRO A 370 23.85 12.41 -0.22
CA PRO A 370 24.81 12.68 -1.29
C PRO A 370 24.97 11.45 -2.19
N ILE A 371 24.58 11.57 -3.46
CA ILE A 371 24.74 10.52 -4.48
C ILE A 371 25.40 11.08 -5.73
N ALA A 372 26.16 10.22 -6.44
CA ALA A 372 26.63 10.51 -7.78
C ALA A 372 25.56 10.12 -8.80
N LYS A 373 25.18 11.05 -9.69
CA LYS A 373 24.30 10.74 -10.80
C LYS A 373 25.11 10.01 -11.88
N GLN A 374 24.65 8.84 -12.29
CA GLN A 374 25.19 8.09 -13.40
C GLN A 374 24.15 8.00 -14.52
N THR A 375 24.60 8.14 -15.77
CA THR A 375 23.76 7.95 -16.96
C THR A 375 24.39 6.84 -17.80
N LEU A 376 23.57 5.86 -18.16
CA LEU A 376 23.94 4.77 -19.05
C LEU A 376 23.16 4.92 -20.36
N SER A 377 23.79 4.61 -21.47
CA SER A 377 23.20 4.64 -22.80
C SER A 377 22.85 3.24 -23.28
N LEU A 378 21.73 3.13 -23.99
CA LEU A 378 21.33 1.90 -24.68
C LEU A 378 22.18 1.76 -25.95
N ASN A 379 23.07 0.77 -25.99
CA ASN A 379 23.99 0.52 -27.10
C ASN A 379 23.70 -0.83 -27.74
N LYS A 380 24.24 -1.00 -28.97
CA LYS A 380 24.29 -2.26 -29.70
C LYS A 380 23.09 -3.17 -29.44
N LEU A 381 22.05 -3.07 -30.23
CA LEU A 381 21.12 -4.18 -30.32
C LEU A 381 21.70 -5.22 -31.27
N LEU A 382 21.85 -6.44 -30.82
CA LEU A 382 22.05 -7.59 -31.69
C LEU A 382 20.79 -7.77 -32.54
N ALA A 383 20.91 -8.33 -33.73
CA ALA A 383 19.91 -8.31 -34.80
C ALA A 383 18.51 -8.91 -34.48
N SER A 384 18.26 -9.32 -33.25
CA SER A 384 16.96 -9.86 -32.83
C SER A 384 16.66 -9.43 -31.37
N PRO A 385 15.42 -9.07 -31.06
CA PRO A 385 14.96 -9.00 -29.67
C PRO A 385 15.23 -10.33 -28.97
N GLY A 386 15.58 -10.27 -27.68
CA GLY A 386 15.84 -11.47 -26.91
C GLY A 386 16.69 -11.21 -25.67
N CYS A 387 17.01 -12.27 -24.93
CA CYS A 387 17.73 -12.16 -23.67
C CYS A 387 19.17 -11.63 -23.79
N ASP A 388 19.79 -11.76 -24.98
CA ASP A 388 21.14 -11.24 -25.29
C ASP A 388 21.11 -9.91 -26.06
N GLY A 389 20.07 -9.10 -25.84
CA GLY A 389 19.63 -8.04 -26.73
C GLY A 389 20.60 -6.91 -27.01
N GLY A 390 21.05 -6.19 -25.97
CA GLY A 390 21.88 -4.99 -26.13
C GLY A 390 22.84 -4.76 -24.99
N GLU A 391 23.68 -3.75 -25.16
CA GLU A 391 24.62 -3.31 -24.15
C GLU A 391 24.13 -2.03 -23.47
N LEU A 392 24.25 -1.94 -22.16
CA LEU A 392 24.03 -0.75 -21.36
C LEU A 392 25.38 -0.22 -20.91
N ALA A 393 25.82 0.95 -21.43
CA ALA A 393 27.17 1.45 -21.23
C ALA A 393 27.22 2.96 -20.99
N LEU A 394 28.37 3.47 -20.59
CA LEU A 394 28.60 4.91 -20.35
C LEU A 394 28.76 5.72 -21.67
N ASP A 395 29.00 5.05 -22.77
CA ASP A 395 29.31 5.65 -24.07
C ASP A 395 28.07 5.93 -24.93
N GLN A 396 28.30 6.25 -26.21
CA GLN A 396 27.27 6.66 -27.17
C GLN A 396 26.11 5.68 -27.29
N GLY A 397 24.87 6.22 -27.31
CA GLY A 397 23.66 5.44 -27.50
C GLY A 397 23.50 4.83 -28.90
N LEU A 398 22.38 4.12 -29.12
CA LEU A 398 22.01 3.53 -30.40
C LEU A 398 22.01 4.57 -31.51
N SER A 399 22.69 4.26 -32.62
CA SER A 399 22.71 5.10 -33.83
C SER A 399 21.58 4.79 -34.81
N GLU A 400 20.97 3.62 -34.68
CA GLU A 400 19.90 3.15 -35.57
C GLU A 400 18.67 2.77 -34.75
N PRO A 401 17.47 3.05 -35.25
CA PRO A 401 16.23 2.71 -34.55
C PRO A 401 16.00 1.18 -34.59
N VAL A 402 15.42 0.69 -33.50
CA VAL A 402 14.95 -0.70 -33.36
C VAL A 402 13.44 -0.71 -33.40
N SER A 403 12.88 -1.59 -34.23
CA SER A 403 11.42 -1.70 -34.37
C SER A 403 10.94 -3.06 -33.89
N TYR A 404 9.80 -3.08 -33.24
CA TYR A 404 9.08 -4.29 -32.87
C TYR A 404 7.57 -4.08 -33.06
N GLN A 405 6.82 -5.16 -33.04
CA GLN A 405 5.37 -5.13 -33.12
C GLN A 405 4.80 -5.45 -31.75
N TYR A 406 3.95 -4.56 -31.26
CA TYR A 406 3.19 -4.76 -30.02
C TYR A 406 1.75 -5.16 -30.37
N ASP A 407 1.26 -6.22 -29.70
CA ASP A 407 -0.14 -6.66 -29.79
C ASP A 407 -0.88 -6.31 -28.48
N PRO A 408 -1.85 -5.38 -28.49
CA PRO A 408 -2.60 -5.03 -27.28
C PRO A 408 -3.51 -6.17 -26.77
N LEU A 409 -3.75 -7.22 -27.57
CA LEU A 409 -4.49 -8.41 -27.13
C LEU A 409 -3.59 -9.45 -26.45
N ASP A 410 -2.27 -9.33 -26.59
CA ASP A 410 -1.27 -10.13 -25.90
C ASP A 410 -0.22 -9.23 -25.24
N PRO A 411 -0.60 -8.40 -24.24
CA PRO A 411 0.31 -7.50 -23.57
C PRO A 411 1.40 -8.26 -22.81
N VAL A 412 2.56 -7.61 -22.62
CA VAL A 412 3.64 -8.15 -21.78
C VAL A 412 3.10 -8.36 -20.36
N PRO A 413 3.17 -9.59 -19.81
CA PRO A 413 2.64 -9.86 -18.47
C PRO A 413 3.43 -9.09 -17.40
N THR A 414 2.72 -8.54 -16.41
CA THR A 414 3.35 -8.00 -15.21
C THR A 414 3.97 -9.14 -14.40
N LYS A 415 5.25 -9.00 -14.04
CA LYS A 415 5.99 -9.98 -13.26
C LYS A 415 6.80 -9.27 -12.18
N GLY A 416 6.40 -9.42 -10.92
CA GLY A 416 6.95 -8.65 -9.80
C GLY A 416 6.46 -7.20 -9.74
N GLY A 417 7.19 -6.36 -9.00
CA GLY A 417 6.91 -4.93 -8.87
C GLY A 417 5.83 -4.60 -7.83
N ALA A 418 5.15 -3.48 -8.03
CA ALA A 418 4.22 -2.91 -7.05
C ALA A 418 2.78 -3.44 -7.18
N GLY A 419 2.60 -4.76 -7.21
CA GLY A 419 1.28 -5.40 -7.16
C GLY A 419 0.65 -5.32 -5.76
N MET A 420 -0.68 -5.20 -5.68
CA MET A 420 -1.36 -5.00 -4.40
C MET A 420 -2.15 -6.23 -3.93
N LEU A 421 -2.90 -6.87 -4.80
CA LEU A 421 -4.03 -7.71 -4.38
C LEU A 421 -3.81 -9.21 -4.53
N ALA A 422 -2.70 -9.65 -5.11
CA ALA A 422 -2.39 -11.08 -5.26
C ALA A 422 -2.40 -11.87 -3.94
N PHE A 423 -2.15 -11.21 -2.80
CA PHE A 423 -2.18 -11.85 -1.49
C PHE A 423 -3.49 -11.67 -0.72
N ILE A 424 -4.40 -10.82 -1.19
CA ILE A 424 -5.61 -10.44 -0.44
C ILE A 424 -6.85 -11.12 -1.01
N LEU A 425 -6.89 -11.34 -2.32
CA LEU A 425 -8.06 -11.90 -2.98
C LEU A 425 -7.94 -13.43 -3.10
N PRO A 426 -8.90 -14.19 -2.59
CA PRO A 426 -8.99 -15.62 -2.87
C PRO A 426 -9.16 -15.84 -4.38
N ASN A 427 -8.56 -16.90 -4.89
CA ASN A 427 -8.59 -17.29 -6.32
C ASN A 427 -8.01 -16.23 -7.28
N PHE A 428 -7.15 -15.34 -6.79
CA PHE A 428 -6.44 -14.39 -7.62
C PHE A 428 -5.30 -15.10 -8.36
N GLU A 429 -5.42 -15.21 -9.68
CA GLU A 429 -4.36 -15.68 -10.56
C GLU A 429 -3.64 -14.45 -11.15
N GLY A 430 -2.55 -14.07 -10.58
CA GLY A 430 -1.73 -12.94 -11.03
C GLY A 430 -0.27 -13.15 -10.72
N ALA A 431 0.58 -12.28 -11.26
CA ALA A 431 1.99 -12.28 -10.93
C ALA A 431 2.20 -11.97 -9.45
N SER A 432 3.10 -12.69 -8.80
CA SER A 432 3.56 -12.35 -7.46
C SER A 432 4.15 -10.94 -7.48
N PRO A 433 3.76 -10.05 -6.56
CA PRO A 433 4.38 -8.74 -6.43
C PRO A 433 5.78 -8.85 -5.79
N ALA A 434 6.43 -7.70 -5.62
CA ALA A 434 7.78 -7.52 -5.10
C ALA A 434 8.89 -8.00 -6.06
N ASN A 435 9.98 -8.51 -5.52
CA ASN A 435 11.11 -9.02 -6.28
C ASN A 435 10.89 -10.49 -6.64
N VAL A 436 10.90 -10.79 -7.93
CA VAL A 436 10.70 -12.15 -8.46
C VAL A 436 11.64 -12.41 -9.63
N LEU A 437 11.90 -13.68 -9.91
CA LEU A 437 12.66 -14.09 -11.09
C LEU A 437 11.94 -13.67 -12.37
N GLN A 438 12.69 -13.13 -13.33
CA GLN A 438 12.18 -12.56 -14.59
C GLN A 438 12.25 -13.53 -15.77
N ASP A 439 12.07 -14.82 -15.53
CA ASP A 439 12.15 -15.86 -16.56
C ASP A 439 11.13 -15.66 -17.68
N GLY A 440 11.53 -15.90 -18.92
CA GLY A 440 10.69 -15.97 -20.10
C GLY A 440 10.26 -14.63 -20.70
N LEU A 441 10.45 -13.49 -20.02
CA LEU A 441 10.03 -12.18 -20.57
C LEU A 441 10.89 -11.75 -21.75
N CYS A 442 12.19 -11.98 -21.71
CA CYS A 442 13.10 -11.61 -22.78
C CYS A 442 12.99 -12.51 -24.05
N GLU A 443 12.23 -13.59 -23.97
CA GLU A 443 11.94 -14.44 -25.15
C GLU A 443 10.89 -13.82 -26.09
N ARG A 444 10.16 -12.81 -25.61
CA ARG A 444 9.15 -12.08 -26.39
C ARG A 444 9.81 -11.16 -27.42
N GLN A 445 9.16 -11.01 -28.57
CA GLN A 445 9.63 -10.13 -29.64
C GLN A 445 9.34 -8.64 -29.40
N ASP A 446 8.51 -8.32 -28.43
CA ASP A 446 8.13 -6.97 -28.01
C ASP A 446 8.82 -6.52 -26.70
N VAL A 447 9.83 -7.27 -26.24
CA VAL A 447 10.67 -6.95 -25.10
C VAL A 447 12.13 -6.76 -25.55
N LEU A 448 12.68 -5.59 -25.30
CA LEU A 448 14.07 -5.25 -25.58
C LEU A 448 14.87 -5.26 -24.27
N THR A 449 15.99 -5.97 -24.26
CA THR A 449 16.89 -6.04 -23.09
C THR A 449 18.22 -5.37 -23.37
N PHE A 450 18.78 -4.74 -22.35
CA PHE A 450 20.11 -4.12 -22.39
C PHE A 450 20.83 -4.44 -21.08
N VAL A 451 22.05 -4.93 -21.15
CA VAL A 451 22.79 -5.42 -19.99
C VAL A 451 24.14 -4.72 -19.90
N THR A 452 24.56 -4.34 -18.69
CA THR A 452 25.93 -3.86 -18.47
C THR A 452 26.91 -5.02 -18.56
N SER A 453 28.20 -4.72 -18.78
CA SER A 453 29.24 -5.68 -18.39
C SER A 453 29.13 -6.00 -16.88
N SER A 454 29.70 -7.14 -16.48
CA SER A 454 29.76 -7.51 -15.06
C SER A 454 30.39 -6.37 -14.24
N LEU A 455 29.74 -6.02 -13.14
CA LEU A 455 30.23 -4.98 -12.24
C LEU A 455 31.49 -5.48 -11.50
N GLU A 456 32.54 -4.66 -11.44
CA GLU A 456 33.77 -4.99 -10.71
C GLU A 456 33.58 -4.89 -9.17
N SER A 457 32.59 -4.15 -8.73
CA SER A 457 32.19 -3.97 -7.33
C SER A 457 30.69 -3.76 -7.20
N SER A 458 30.16 -3.95 -6.00
CA SER A 458 28.74 -3.68 -5.71
C SER A 458 28.39 -2.21 -5.99
N MET A 459 27.19 -1.99 -6.55
CA MET A 459 26.63 -0.67 -6.81
C MET A 459 25.39 -0.45 -5.94
N LEU A 460 25.42 0.58 -5.11
CA LEU A 460 24.25 1.04 -4.36
C LEU A 460 23.44 2.00 -5.24
N ILE A 461 22.19 1.65 -5.50
CA ILE A 461 21.24 2.49 -6.23
C ILE A 461 20.30 3.14 -5.22
N ALA A 462 20.27 4.46 -5.17
CA ALA A 462 19.40 5.24 -4.29
C ALA A 462 18.86 6.49 -5.02
N GLY A 463 17.62 6.89 -4.70
CA GLY A 463 17.00 8.06 -5.31
C GLY A 463 16.21 7.74 -6.57
N LYS A 464 16.04 8.74 -7.44
CA LYS A 464 15.19 8.65 -8.62
C LYS A 464 15.88 7.96 -9.78
N ILE A 465 15.21 6.99 -10.37
CA ILE A 465 15.61 6.30 -11.60
C ILE A 465 14.76 6.87 -12.74
N SER A 466 15.39 7.15 -13.89
CA SER A 466 14.72 7.69 -15.07
C SER A 466 15.21 7.01 -16.33
N VAL A 467 14.30 6.68 -17.23
CA VAL A 467 14.61 6.17 -18.57
C VAL A 467 14.10 7.18 -19.60
N ASN A 468 14.97 7.64 -20.50
CA ASN A 468 14.62 8.54 -21.60
C ASN A 468 14.78 7.80 -22.91
N LEU A 469 13.72 7.76 -23.72
CA LEU A 469 13.68 7.05 -24.99
C LEU A 469 13.24 8.01 -26.10
N GLU A 470 13.89 7.93 -27.27
CA GLU A 470 13.30 8.46 -28.49
C GLU A 470 12.46 7.36 -29.13
N VAL A 471 11.17 7.62 -29.31
CA VAL A 471 10.20 6.62 -29.77
C VAL A 471 9.30 7.18 -30.86
N SER A 472 8.83 6.28 -31.73
CA SER A 472 7.71 6.55 -32.63
C SER A 472 6.79 5.34 -32.69
N SER A 473 5.53 5.55 -33.06
CA SER A 473 4.53 4.48 -33.17
C SER A 473 3.66 4.70 -34.41
N SER A 474 3.22 3.62 -35.02
CA SER A 474 2.20 3.67 -36.09
C SER A 474 0.77 3.85 -35.53
N ALA A 475 0.57 3.69 -34.22
CA ALA A 475 -0.71 3.90 -33.54
C ALA A 475 -0.80 5.31 -32.94
N PRO A 476 -2.01 5.86 -32.77
CA PRO A 476 -2.21 7.19 -32.18
C PRO A 476 -1.89 7.24 -30.68
N ASP A 477 -1.89 6.12 -29.99
CA ASP A 477 -1.41 5.96 -28.63
C ASP A 477 -0.95 4.52 -28.40
N THR A 478 0.07 4.36 -27.54
CA THR A 478 0.55 3.07 -27.00
C THR A 478 1.35 3.32 -25.76
N SER A 479 1.46 2.29 -24.92
CA SER A 479 2.21 2.35 -23.65
C SER A 479 3.62 1.79 -23.80
N PHE A 480 4.54 2.38 -23.03
CA PHE A 480 5.91 1.89 -22.89
C PHE A 480 6.20 1.63 -21.41
N THR A 481 6.83 0.51 -21.14
CA THR A 481 7.30 0.14 -19.81
C THR A 481 8.82 0.08 -19.78
N ALA A 482 9.40 0.44 -18.64
CA ALA A 482 10.81 0.24 -18.38
C ALA A 482 10.96 -0.50 -17.05
N LYS A 483 11.84 -1.51 -17.03
CA LYS A 483 12.10 -2.33 -15.85
C LYS A 483 13.61 -2.40 -15.61
N LEU A 484 14.03 -1.99 -14.41
CA LEU A 484 15.39 -2.20 -13.94
C LEU A 484 15.50 -3.57 -13.28
N ILE A 485 16.51 -4.32 -13.67
CA ILE A 485 16.71 -5.72 -13.29
C ILE A 485 18.16 -5.91 -12.83
N GLU A 486 18.37 -6.67 -11.77
CA GLU A 486 19.68 -7.21 -11.40
C GLU A 486 19.86 -8.58 -12.04
N VAL A 487 21.00 -8.78 -12.72
CA VAL A 487 21.38 -10.08 -13.30
C VAL A 487 22.53 -10.64 -12.47
N PHE A 488 22.33 -11.81 -11.90
CA PHE A 488 23.31 -12.51 -11.07
C PHE A 488 24.32 -13.31 -11.91
N ALA A 489 25.42 -13.73 -11.28
CA ALA A 489 26.49 -14.48 -11.94
C ALA A 489 26.05 -15.84 -12.52
N ASP A 490 24.99 -16.43 -12.00
CA ASP A 490 24.39 -17.67 -12.51
C ASP A 490 23.42 -17.44 -13.68
N GLY A 491 23.21 -16.17 -14.08
CA GLY A 491 22.29 -15.76 -15.13
C GLY A 491 20.84 -15.55 -14.68
N SER A 492 20.52 -15.80 -13.43
CA SER A 492 19.20 -15.45 -12.89
C SER A 492 19.01 -13.93 -12.87
N ALA A 493 17.80 -13.47 -13.12
CA ALA A 493 17.47 -12.05 -13.22
C ALA A 493 16.28 -11.71 -12.31
N VAL A 494 16.38 -10.61 -11.56
CA VAL A 494 15.39 -10.19 -10.56
C VAL A 494 15.05 -8.72 -10.76
N ASN A 495 13.76 -8.38 -10.73
CA ASN A 495 13.31 -7.01 -10.86
C ASN A 495 13.64 -6.16 -9.62
N ILE A 496 14.15 -4.97 -9.86
CA ILE A 496 14.36 -3.94 -8.84
C ILE A 496 13.20 -2.95 -8.85
N ARG A 497 12.91 -2.36 -10.01
CA ARG A 497 11.88 -1.35 -10.16
C ARG A 497 11.34 -1.34 -11.58
N ASP A 498 10.07 -0.96 -11.73
CA ASP A 498 9.46 -0.72 -13.03
C ASP A 498 8.49 0.46 -12.99
N ASN A 499 8.22 1.03 -14.15
CA ASN A 499 7.17 1.99 -14.35
C ASN A 499 6.68 2.00 -15.80
N ILE A 500 5.56 2.69 -16.05
CA ILE A 500 4.86 2.77 -17.33
C ILE A 500 4.48 4.22 -17.65
N THR A 501 4.47 4.57 -18.93
CA THR A 501 3.79 5.75 -19.46
C THR A 501 3.24 5.46 -20.85
N SER A 502 2.44 6.36 -21.43
CA SER A 502 1.98 6.26 -22.82
C SER A 502 2.35 7.49 -23.63
N LEU A 503 2.17 7.41 -24.94
CA LEU A 503 2.39 8.56 -25.84
C LEU A 503 1.44 9.71 -25.48
N ALA A 504 0.21 9.40 -25.09
CA ALA A 504 -0.76 10.39 -24.66
C ALA A 504 -0.34 11.10 -23.35
N TYR A 505 0.26 10.39 -22.42
CA TYR A 505 0.65 10.91 -21.10
C TYR A 505 2.17 11.10 -20.92
N ARG A 506 2.90 11.30 -22.03
CA ARG A 506 4.37 11.45 -22.06
C ARG A 506 4.94 12.59 -21.24
N ASP A 507 4.15 13.62 -20.98
CA ASP A 507 4.54 14.76 -20.14
C ASP A 507 4.17 14.54 -18.64
N GLY A 508 3.61 13.38 -18.30
CA GLY A 508 3.05 13.08 -16.98
C GLY A 508 1.69 13.76 -16.75
N GLY A 509 1.16 13.59 -15.53
CA GLY A 509 -0.12 14.19 -15.13
C GLY A 509 -1.34 13.53 -15.78
N PHE A 510 -2.44 14.30 -15.95
CA PHE A 510 -3.78 13.80 -16.29
C PHE A 510 -4.37 14.43 -17.55
N ASN A 511 -3.59 15.21 -18.29
CA ASN A 511 -4.04 15.87 -19.52
C ASN A 511 -3.38 15.16 -20.72
N PRO A 512 -4.13 14.32 -21.45
CA PRO A 512 -3.58 13.62 -22.60
C PRO A 512 -3.20 14.62 -23.71
N ARG A 513 -2.08 14.34 -24.38
CA ARG A 513 -1.65 15.04 -25.57
C ARG A 513 -1.86 14.16 -26.79
N GLU A 514 -2.37 14.74 -27.85
CA GLU A 514 -2.42 14.07 -29.14
C GLU A 514 -1.01 13.70 -29.62
N TYR A 515 -0.91 12.54 -30.26
CA TYR A 515 0.29 12.05 -30.91
C TYR A 515 0.01 11.79 -32.38
N THR A 516 0.90 12.25 -33.23
CA THR A 516 0.81 12.00 -34.68
C THR A 516 1.56 10.69 -35.00
N PRO A 517 0.88 9.65 -35.53
CA PRO A 517 1.56 8.41 -35.90
C PRO A 517 2.75 8.65 -36.81
N GLY A 518 3.91 8.03 -36.46
CA GLY A 518 5.18 8.18 -37.16
C GLY A 518 6.05 9.36 -36.69
N GLU A 519 5.56 10.25 -35.84
CA GLU A 519 6.38 11.31 -35.26
C GLU A 519 7.37 10.73 -34.24
N SER A 520 8.63 11.20 -34.28
CA SER A 520 9.61 10.87 -33.24
C SER A 520 9.49 11.84 -32.08
N ILE A 521 9.35 11.28 -30.86
CA ILE A 521 9.25 12.06 -29.64
C ILE A 521 10.15 11.49 -28.54
N THR A 522 10.55 12.35 -27.60
CA THR A 522 11.21 11.90 -26.38
C THR A 522 10.17 11.47 -25.35
N LEU A 523 10.27 10.25 -24.88
CA LEU A 523 9.44 9.66 -23.84
C LEU A 523 10.27 9.50 -22.57
N LYS A 524 9.71 9.91 -21.43
CA LYS A 524 10.36 9.79 -20.13
C LYS A 524 9.56 8.87 -19.23
N ILE A 525 10.23 7.88 -18.63
CA ILE A 525 9.69 6.96 -17.64
C ILE A 525 10.50 7.14 -16.35
N ASP A 526 9.85 7.60 -15.29
CA ASP A 526 10.49 7.96 -14.01
C ASP A 526 10.14 6.97 -12.89
#